data_e502234ffaf6faec5fa0072a5896063e
#
_entry.id   e502234ffaf6faec5fa0072a5896063e
#
_cell.length_a   1.000
_cell.length_b   1.000
_cell.length_c   1.000
_cell.angle_alpha   90.00
_cell.angle_beta   90.00
_cell.angle_gamma   90.00
#
_symmetry.space_group_name_H-M   'P 1'
#
loop_
_entity.id
_entity.type
_entity.pdbx_description
1 polymer ?
#
loop_
_entity_poly.entity_id
_entity_poly.type
_entity_poly.pdbx_seq_one_letter_code
_entity_poly.pdbx_strand_id
1 'polypeptide(L)' 'MTIEEKLEKYRDEFLECKTPEAFLAWGRKWRELITDEEMADKDMVDSILGKEFEEHMLYIIHLIGTSPDMIIN' A
#
# COMPACT_ATOMS: atom_id res chain seq x y z
N MET A 1 -0.94 6.23 18.85
CA MET A 1 -0.15 5.45 17.87
C MET A 1 0.82 6.38 17.16
N THR A 2 2.09 6.02 17.12
CA THR A 2 3.09 6.81 16.43
C THR A 2 2.99 6.60 14.92
N ILE A 3 3.62 7.49 14.14
CA ILE A 3 3.62 7.35 12.70
C ILE A 3 4.35 6.06 12.28
N GLU A 4 5.39 5.68 13.01
CA GLU A 4 6.13 4.45 12.73
C GLU A 4 5.24 3.23 12.90
N GLU A 5 4.45 3.18 13.96
CA GLU A 5 3.52 2.10 14.20
C GLU A 5 2.43 2.05 13.12
N LYS A 6 1.94 3.21 12.70
CA LYS A 6 0.97 3.29 11.61
C LYS A 6 1.56 2.71 10.32
N LEU A 7 2.79 3.10 9.99
CA LEU A 7 3.44 2.63 8.77
C LEU A 7 3.70 1.13 8.80
N GLU A 8 4.04 0.59 9.98
CA GLU A 8 4.22 -0.85 10.12
C GLU A 8 2.92 -1.60 9.86
N LYS A 9 1.81 -1.12 10.40
CA LYS A 9 0.51 -1.74 10.15
C LYS A 9 0.08 -1.58 8.69
N TYR A 10 0.32 -0.41 8.14
CA TYR A 10 0.05 -0.10 6.74
C TYR A 10 0.77 -1.10 5.83
N ARG A 11 2.04 -1.33 6.10
CA ARG A 11 2.86 -2.30 5.36
C ARG A 11 2.31 -3.72 5.53
N ASP A 12 2.10 -4.14 6.78
CA ASP A 12 1.69 -5.49 7.08
C ASP A 12 0.34 -5.84 6.45
N GLU A 13 -0.61 -4.91 6.53
CA GLU A 13 -1.93 -5.11 5.90
C GLU A 13 -1.81 -5.14 4.39
N PHE A 14 -0.94 -4.32 3.81
CA PHE A 14 -0.72 -4.33 2.38
C PHE A 14 -0.16 -5.67 1.91
N LEU A 15 0.80 -6.22 2.65
CA LEU A 15 1.42 -7.49 2.28
C LEU A 15 0.44 -8.65 2.33
N GLU A 16 -0.67 -8.49 3.03
CA GLU A 16 -1.73 -9.49 3.07
C GLU A 16 -2.70 -9.35 1.90
N CYS A 17 -2.66 -8.25 1.17
CA CYS A 17 -3.52 -8.06 0.01
C CYS A 17 -3.06 -8.97 -1.13
N LYS A 18 -3.95 -9.85 -1.57
CA LYS A 18 -3.64 -10.82 -2.63
C LYS A 18 -4.44 -10.55 -3.90
N THR A 19 -5.39 -9.63 -3.86
CA THR A 19 -6.25 -9.33 -4.98
C THR A 19 -6.35 -7.82 -5.19
N PRO A 20 -6.70 -7.36 -6.40
CA PRO A 20 -6.91 -5.93 -6.63
C PRO A 20 -8.02 -5.33 -5.75
N GLU A 21 -9.07 -6.09 -5.47
CA GLU A 21 -10.14 -5.60 -4.60
C GLU A 21 -9.64 -5.36 -3.18
N ALA A 22 -8.85 -6.28 -2.65
CA ALA A 22 -8.26 -6.13 -1.33
C ALA A 22 -7.34 -4.91 -1.28
N PHE A 23 -6.57 -4.70 -2.34
CA PHE A 23 -5.69 -3.55 -2.45
C PHE A 23 -6.48 -2.24 -2.44
N LEU A 24 -7.58 -2.17 -3.18
CA LEU A 24 -8.41 -0.96 -3.21
C LEU A 24 -9.04 -0.67 -1.85
N ALA A 25 -9.52 -1.71 -1.16
CA ALA A 25 -10.08 -1.55 0.17
C ALA A 25 -9.04 -1.06 1.17
N TRP A 26 -7.84 -1.62 1.10
CA TRP A 26 -6.70 -1.21 1.92
C TRP A 26 -6.35 0.27 1.67
N GLY A 27 -6.29 0.67 0.40
CA GLY A 27 -5.99 2.05 0.04
C GLY A 27 -7.01 3.04 0.58
N ARG A 28 -8.29 2.70 0.47
CA ARG A 28 -9.36 3.55 0.99
C ARG A 28 -9.28 3.71 2.50
N LYS A 29 -9.03 2.60 3.20
CA LYS A 29 -8.92 2.62 4.66
C LYS A 29 -7.78 3.54 5.10
N TRP A 30 -6.60 3.36 4.52
CA TRP A 30 -5.42 4.07 4.96
C TRP A 30 -5.33 5.50 4.46
N ARG A 31 -6.07 5.83 3.42
CA ARG A 31 -6.14 7.20 2.93
C ARG A 31 -6.60 8.19 3.99
N GLU A 32 -7.48 7.74 4.88
CA GLU A 32 -7.98 8.58 5.96
C GLU A 32 -7.12 8.49 7.21
N LEU A 33 -6.43 7.37 7.39
CA LEU A 33 -5.65 7.13 8.60
C LEU A 33 -4.23 7.71 8.55
N ILE A 34 -3.68 7.85 7.35
CA ILE A 34 -2.35 8.43 7.15
C ILE A 34 -2.49 9.66 6.27
N THR A 35 -1.96 10.79 6.75
CA THR A 35 -2.03 12.04 6.00
C THR A 35 -0.83 12.18 5.06
N ASP A 36 -0.94 13.08 4.09
CA ASP A 36 0.16 13.37 3.17
C ASP A 36 1.38 13.89 3.92
N GLU A 37 1.17 14.65 4.99
CA GLU A 37 2.26 15.16 5.82
C GLU A 37 3.03 14.03 6.47
N GLU A 38 2.32 13.01 6.93
CA GLU A 38 2.94 11.85 7.55
C GLU A 38 3.76 11.03 6.54
N MET A 39 3.37 11.06 5.27
CA MET A 39 4.07 10.36 4.20
C MET A 39 5.17 11.21 3.55
N ALA A 40 5.31 12.47 3.95
CA ALA A 40 6.26 13.37 3.33
C ALA A 40 7.72 13.00 3.57
N ASP A 41 8.01 12.36 4.70
CA ASP A 41 9.37 11.91 5.00
C ASP A 41 9.62 10.59 4.29
N LYS A 42 10.04 10.67 3.04
CA LYS A 42 10.23 9.49 2.19
C LYS A 42 11.30 8.54 2.72
N ASP A 43 12.35 9.07 3.32
CA ASP A 43 13.42 8.24 3.85
C ASP A 43 12.92 7.35 5.00
N MET A 44 12.13 7.93 5.89
CA MET A 44 11.53 7.18 7.00
C MET A 44 10.52 6.16 6.46
N VAL A 45 9.66 6.58 5.54
CA VAL A 45 8.64 5.72 4.95
C VAL A 45 9.31 4.53 4.24
N ASP A 46 10.31 4.78 3.41
CA ASP A 46 11.01 3.73 2.69
C ASP A 46 11.73 2.78 3.64
N SER A 47 12.29 3.31 4.72
CA SER A 47 12.98 2.52 5.72
C SER A 47 12.03 1.55 6.43
N ILE A 48 10.82 2.01 6.73
CA ILE A 48 9.82 1.18 7.42
C ILE A 48 9.14 0.20 6.47
N LEU A 49 8.76 0.66 5.28
CA LEU A 49 8.07 -0.19 4.31
C LEU A 49 8.99 -1.25 3.73
N GLY A 50 10.22 -0.86 3.39
CA GLY A 50 11.21 -1.79 2.92
C GLY A 50 10.97 -2.29 1.51
N LYS A 51 11.85 -3.19 1.08
CA LYS A 51 11.85 -3.72 -0.27
C LYS A 51 10.68 -4.66 -0.54
N GLU A 52 10.24 -5.38 0.47
CA GLU A 52 9.11 -6.29 0.33
C GLU A 52 7.83 -5.55 -0.07
N PHE A 53 7.62 -4.36 0.50
CA PHE A 53 6.49 -3.53 0.15
C PHE A 53 6.55 -3.15 -1.33
N GLU A 54 7.72 -2.72 -1.79
CA GLU A 54 7.91 -2.33 -3.18
C GLU A 54 7.65 -3.50 -4.13
N GLU A 55 8.20 -4.66 -3.82
CA GLU A 55 8.00 -5.85 -4.63
C GLU A 55 6.53 -6.26 -4.69
N HIS A 56 5.85 -6.21 -3.55
CA HIS A 56 4.44 -6.54 -3.49
C HIS A 56 3.58 -5.52 -4.26
N MET A 57 3.97 -4.24 -4.22
CA MET A 57 3.29 -3.21 -5.00
C MET A 57 3.38 -3.53 -6.49
N LEU A 58 4.55 -3.93 -6.97
CA LEU A 58 4.73 -4.31 -8.37
C LEU A 58 3.88 -5.52 -8.73
N TYR A 59 3.78 -6.49 -7.82
CA TYR A 59 2.94 -7.67 -8.02
C TYR A 59 1.47 -7.27 -8.17
N ILE A 60 0.97 -6.41 -7.28
CA ILE A 60 -0.43 -5.96 -7.33
C ILE A 60 -0.69 -5.16 -8.61
N ILE A 61 0.23 -4.30 -9.01
CA ILE A 61 0.11 -3.54 -10.25
C ILE A 61 0.04 -4.48 -11.45
N HIS A 62 0.84 -5.54 -11.43
CA HIS A 62 0.83 -6.55 -12.49
C HIS A 62 -0.54 -7.24 -12.56
N LEU A 63 -1.11 -7.59 -11.42
CA LEU A 63 -2.44 -8.21 -11.38
C LEU A 63 -3.52 -7.29 -11.96
N ILE A 64 -3.45 -6.01 -11.62
CA ILE A 64 -4.39 -5.02 -12.16
C ILE A 64 -4.23 -4.92 -13.67
N GLY A 65 -2.99 -4.88 -14.15
CA GLY A 65 -2.71 -4.78 -15.57
C GLY A 65 -3.13 -5.98 -16.39
N THR A 66 -3.28 -7.16 -15.76
CA THR A 66 -3.68 -8.37 -16.46
C THR A 66 -5.18 -8.65 -16.30
N SER A 67 -5.89 -7.84 -15.53
CA SER A 67 -7.32 -8.03 -15.31
C SER A 67 -8.12 -7.12 -16.26
N PRO A 68 -8.85 -7.67 -17.23
CA PRO A 68 -9.64 -6.84 -18.15
C PRO A 68 -10.67 -5.98 -17.44
N ASP A 69 -11.26 -6.51 -16.37
CA ASP A 69 -12.28 -5.80 -15.62
C ASP A 69 -11.74 -4.57 -14.91
N MET A 70 -10.46 -4.56 -14.60
CA MET A 70 -9.83 -3.46 -13.89
C MET A 70 -9.28 -2.39 -14.84
N ILE A 71 -9.13 -2.70 -16.10
CA ILE A 71 -8.54 -1.82 -17.09
C ILE A 71 -9.55 -0.91 -17.75
N ILE A 72 -10.77 -1.26 -17.69
CA ILE A 72 -11.79 -0.52 -18.38
C ILE A 72 -11.90 0.88 -18.00
N ASN A 73 -11.86 1.42 -18.74
CA ASN A 73 -12.18 2.51 -18.52
C ASN A 73 -12.86 3.24 -19.08
#